data_b1a8d61792c2ceade9d1b917742f9495
#
_entry.id   b1a8d61792c2ceade9d1b917742f9495
#
_cell.length_a   1.000
_cell.length_b   1.000
_cell.length_c   1.000
_cell.angle_alpha   90.00
_cell.angle_beta   90.00
_cell.angle_gamma   90.00
#
_symmetry.space_group_name_H-M   'P 1'
#
loop_
_entity.id
_entity.type
_entity.pdbx_description
1 polymer ?
#
loop_
_entity_poly.entity_id
_entity_poly.type
_entity_poly.pdbx_seq_one_letter_code
_entity_poly.pdbx_strand_id
1 'polypeptide(L)'
;MKFRELLFLCPLLLLGCAAEEHQDLREWMREEAKGMRGKVAPLPEITAFPVVAYETETLTPPFAPGKIVTLEAVADKTAPDRTRPQQPLEIFPLEDLKVVGVIMAGTVPYALIQTPPPNKPKHVRVGEYMGRSFGKITAISRDGLTVRETIKDANGAWVEQERTLMVPQGGGR
;
A
#
# COMPACT_ATOMS: atom_id res chain seq x y z
N MET A 1 -26.92 -43.45 71.97
CA MET A 1 -26.45 -44.32 70.85
C MET A 1 -26.78 -43.78 69.41
N LYS A 2 -27.57 -42.74 69.27
CA LYS A 2 -28.00 -42.26 67.91
C LYS A 2 -27.07 -41.17 67.29
N PHE A 3 -26.29 -40.48 68.07
CA PHE A 3 -25.45 -39.39 67.58
C PHE A 3 -24.12 -39.88 66.97
N ARG A 4 -23.63 -41.00 67.42
CA ARG A 4 -22.38 -41.64 66.98
C ARG A 4 -22.50 -42.29 65.60
N GLU A 5 -23.67 -42.83 65.30
CA GLU A 5 -23.99 -43.42 64.00
C GLU A 5 -24.19 -42.34 62.93
N LEU A 6 -24.72 -41.18 63.33
CA LEU A 6 -24.92 -40.04 62.42
C LEU A 6 -23.56 -39.42 62.02
N LEU A 7 -22.57 -39.44 62.92
CA LEU A 7 -21.23 -38.89 62.67
C LEU A 7 -20.41 -39.72 61.65
N PHE A 8 -20.71 -41.04 61.55
CA PHE A 8 -20.06 -41.91 60.54
C PHE A 8 -20.75 -41.91 59.18
N LEU A 9 -21.97 -41.46 59.12
CA LEU A 9 -22.72 -41.40 57.86
C LEU A 9 -22.39 -40.16 57.01
N CYS A 10 -21.93 -39.08 57.66
CA CYS A 10 -21.63 -37.79 57.02
C CYS A 10 -20.42 -37.89 56.07
N PRO A 11 -19.26 -38.55 56.39
CA PRO A 11 -18.13 -38.65 55.46
C PRO A 11 -18.42 -39.58 54.28
N LEU A 12 -19.36 -40.51 54.38
CA LEU A 12 -19.71 -41.42 53.29
C LEU A 12 -20.48 -40.70 52.15
N LEU A 13 -21.20 -39.64 52.45
CA LEU A 13 -21.92 -38.82 51.47
C LEU A 13 -21.01 -37.87 50.72
N LEU A 14 -19.79 -37.58 51.20
CA LEU A 14 -18.82 -36.67 50.53
C LEU A 14 -17.95 -37.38 49.49
N LEU A 15 -17.98 -38.70 49.40
CA LEU A 15 -17.23 -39.49 48.41
C LEU A 15 -17.96 -39.62 47.05
N GLY A 16 -19.18 -39.14 46.94
CA GLY A 16 -19.99 -39.28 45.74
C GLY A 16 -19.80 -38.21 44.65
N CYS A 17 -19.02 -37.19 44.89
CA CYS A 17 -18.89 -36.04 43.95
C CYS A 17 -17.65 -36.06 43.05
N ALA A 18 -16.97 -37.20 42.91
CA ALA A 18 -15.86 -37.35 41.97
C ALA A 18 -16.30 -38.13 40.71
N ALA A 19 -17.53 -37.95 40.27
CA ALA A 19 -17.89 -38.32 38.91
C ALA A 19 -17.22 -37.34 37.96
N GLU A 20 -16.17 -37.76 37.27
CA GLU A 20 -15.57 -36.96 36.23
C GLU A 20 -16.61 -36.62 35.17
N GLU A 21 -17.17 -35.43 35.28
CA GLU A 21 -18.10 -34.89 34.30
C GLU A 21 -17.42 -34.89 32.94
N HIS A 22 -18.08 -35.45 31.93
CA HIS A 22 -17.68 -35.49 30.52
C HIS A 22 -16.49 -36.41 30.17
N GLN A 23 -16.46 -37.62 30.71
CA GLN A 23 -15.47 -38.64 30.28
C GLN A 23 -15.67 -39.04 28.82
N ASP A 24 -16.89 -39.10 28.36
CA ASP A 24 -17.28 -39.34 26.96
C ASP A 24 -16.69 -38.27 26.01
N LEU A 25 -16.75 -37.00 26.39
CA LEU A 25 -16.21 -35.91 25.61
C LEU A 25 -14.66 -35.93 25.56
N ARG A 26 -14.03 -36.29 26.69
CA ARG A 26 -12.56 -36.44 26.75
C ARG A 26 -12.07 -37.64 25.95
N GLU A 27 -12.84 -38.71 25.90
CA GLU A 27 -12.54 -39.86 25.08
C GLU A 27 -12.72 -39.55 23.60
N TRP A 28 -13.81 -38.89 23.23
CA TRP A 28 -14.01 -38.41 21.87
C TRP A 28 -12.92 -37.47 21.42
N MET A 29 -12.52 -36.46 22.22
CA MET A 29 -11.42 -35.55 21.90
C MET A 29 -10.08 -36.28 21.72
N ARG A 30 -9.81 -37.33 22.50
CA ARG A 30 -8.59 -38.13 22.35
C ARG A 30 -8.61 -38.96 21.06
N GLU A 31 -9.77 -39.47 20.69
CA GLU A 31 -9.93 -40.23 19.45
C GLU A 31 -9.78 -39.34 18.23
N GLU A 32 -10.43 -38.18 18.23
CA GLU A 32 -10.32 -37.19 17.16
C GLU A 32 -8.90 -36.64 17.01
N ALA A 33 -8.23 -36.39 18.12
CA ALA A 33 -6.82 -35.92 18.13
C ALA A 33 -5.83 -36.92 17.50
N LYS A 34 -6.17 -38.23 17.48
CA LYS A 34 -5.35 -39.25 16.79
C LYS A 34 -5.41 -39.06 15.27
N GLY A 35 -6.57 -38.65 14.76
CA GLY A 35 -6.81 -38.39 13.34
C GLY A 35 -6.23 -37.07 12.83
N MET A 36 -6.05 -36.09 13.74
CA MET A 36 -5.58 -34.74 13.40
C MET A 36 -4.06 -34.62 13.23
N ARG A 37 -3.31 -35.71 13.25
CA ARG A 37 -1.88 -35.68 12.93
C ARG A 37 -1.68 -35.39 11.45
N GLY A 38 -1.61 -34.10 11.11
CA GLY A 38 -1.25 -33.67 9.78
C GLY A 38 0.12 -34.23 9.39
N LYS A 39 0.23 -34.79 8.18
CA LYS A 39 1.52 -35.07 7.59
C LYS A 39 2.18 -33.75 7.26
N VAL A 40 3.14 -33.34 8.08
CA VAL A 40 4.02 -32.20 7.75
C VAL A 40 4.90 -32.67 6.59
N ALA A 41 4.79 -31.97 5.45
CA ALA A 41 5.70 -32.21 4.34
C ALA A 41 7.15 -31.99 4.79
N PRO A 42 8.12 -32.83 4.40
CA PRO A 42 9.51 -32.57 4.71
C PRO A 42 9.92 -31.21 4.13
N LEU A 43 10.73 -30.47 4.89
CA LEU A 43 11.28 -29.21 4.43
C LEU A 43 12.05 -29.45 3.12
N PRO A 44 11.91 -28.54 2.12
CA PRO A 44 12.71 -28.62 0.91
C PRO A 44 14.20 -28.59 1.26
N GLU A 45 14.99 -29.36 0.54
CA GLU A 45 16.44 -29.36 0.70
C GLU A 45 16.98 -27.95 0.45
N ILE A 46 17.77 -27.45 1.39
CA ILE A 46 18.42 -26.14 1.27
C ILE A 46 19.53 -26.29 0.25
N THR A 47 19.28 -25.77 -0.96
CA THR A 47 20.35 -25.65 -1.96
C THR A 47 21.30 -24.56 -1.49
N ALA A 48 22.55 -24.91 -1.23
CA ALA A 48 23.56 -23.93 -0.88
C ALA A 48 23.76 -22.99 -2.08
N PHE A 49 23.55 -21.69 -1.87
CA PHE A 49 23.84 -20.68 -2.87
C PHE A 49 25.36 -20.64 -3.12
N PRO A 50 25.81 -20.52 -4.37
CA PRO A 50 27.22 -20.34 -4.63
C PRO A 50 27.74 -19.07 -3.95
N VAL A 51 28.77 -19.18 -3.16
CA VAL A 51 29.42 -18.01 -2.56
C VAL A 51 30.14 -17.27 -3.69
N VAL A 52 29.61 -16.12 -4.06
CA VAL A 52 30.27 -15.23 -5.03
C VAL A 52 31.28 -14.39 -4.25
N ALA A 53 32.57 -14.55 -4.57
CA ALA A 53 33.60 -13.70 -4.00
C ALA A 53 33.37 -12.26 -4.46
N TYR A 54 33.28 -11.35 -3.48
CA TYR A 54 33.17 -9.91 -3.76
C TYR A 54 34.55 -9.33 -3.97
N GLU A 55 34.92 -9.14 -5.23
CA GLU A 55 36.19 -8.53 -5.61
C GLU A 55 36.05 -7.00 -5.55
N THR A 56 36.51 -6.41 -4.45
CA THR A 56 36.41 -4.96 -4.21
C THR A 56 37.53 -4.17 -4.85
N GLU A 57 38.64 -4.78 -5.21
CA GLU A 57 39.87 -4.08 -5.63
C GLU A 57 39.72 -3.34 -6.97
N THR A 58 38.82 -3.79 -7.83
CA THR A 58 38.57 -3.21 -9.15
C THR A 58 37.34 -2.27 -9.19
N LEU A 59 36.54 -2.26 -8.11
CA LEU A 59 35.32 -1.49 -8.07
C LEU A 59 35.54 -0.14 -7.41
N THR A 60 35.08 0.93 -8.05
CA THR A 60 35.08 2.25 -7.44
C THR A 60 34.17 2.25 -6.21
N PRO A 61 34.64 2.66 -5.01
CA PRO A 61 33.82 2.72 -3.81
C PRO A 61 32.53 3.51 -4.07
N PRO A 62 31.37 3.03 -3.63
CA PRO A 62 30.09 3.71 -3.88
C PRO A 62 30.03 5.13 -3.31
N PHE A 63 30.87 5.44 -2.31
CA PHE A 63 30.94 6.72 -1.63
C PHE A 63 32.22 7.51 -1.99
N ALA A 64 32.91 7.17 -3.08
CA ALA A 64 34.07 7.94 -3.53
C ALA A 64 33.66 9.39 -3.85
N PRO A 65 34.38 10.40 -3.34
CA PRO A 65 34.06 11.83 -3.58
C PRO A 65 33.92 12.20 -5.05
N GLY A 66 34.67 11.54 -5.95
CA GLY A 66 34.62 11.77 -7.39
C GLY A 66 33.34 11.24 -8.07
N LYS A 67 32.49 10.50 -7.35
CA LYS A 67 31.21 10.01 -7.86
C LYS A 67 30.08 11.03 -7.68
N ILE A 68 30.33 12.09 -6.91
CA ILE A 68 29.46 13.26 -6.93
C ILE A 68 29.73 13.95 -8.25
N VAL A 69 29.08 13.51 -9.30
CA VAL A 69 29.02 14.30 -10.54
C VAL A 69 28.29 15.58 -10.13
N THR A 70 29.06 16.65 -9.95
CA THR A 70 28.50 17.99 -9.98
C THR A 70 27.96 18.10 -11.40
N LEU A 71 26.67 17.78 -11.55
CA LEU A 71 25.95 18.10 -12.77
C LEU A 71 25.98 19.64 -12.84
N GLU A 72 27.05 20.18 -13.41
CA GLU A 72 27.00 21.51 -13.98
C GLU A 72 25.70 21.50 -14.78
N ALA A 73 24.84 22.41 -14.42
CA ALA A 73 23.52 22.55 -14.99
C ALA A 73 23.68 22.77 -16.51
N VAL A 74 23.81 21.69 -17.25
CA VAL A 74 23.35 21.68 -18.62
C VAL A 74 21.91 22.18 -18.49
N ALA A 75 21.67 23.39 -19.06
CA ALA A 75 20.34 23.96 -19.05
C ALA A 75 19.41 22.92 -19.67
N ASP A 76 18.81 22.12 -18.80
CA ASP A 76 18.03 20.96 -19.20
C ASP A 76 16.75 21.55 -19.79
N LYS A 77 16.63 21.40 -21.12
CA LYS A 77 15.46 21.88 -21.85
C LYS A 77 14.14 21.32 -21.29
N THR A 78 14.23 20.26 -20.51
CA THR A 78 13.10 19.60 -19.85
C THR A 78 12.85 20.17 -18.45
N ALA A 79 13.72 21.05 -17.93
CA ALA A 79 13.52 21.65 -16.63
C ALA A 79 12.21 22.45 -16.58
N PRO A 80 11.41 22.27 -15.51
CA PRO A 80 10.14 22.98 -15.39
C PRO A 80 10.36 24.48 -15.17
N ASP A 81 9.48 25.28 -15.75
CA ASP A 81 9.48 26.74 -15.54
C ASP A 81 8.99 27.04 -14.09
N ARG A 82 9.91 27.51 -13.27
CA ARG A 82 9.65 27.89 -11.88
C ARG A 82 9.32 29.38 -11.71
N THR A 83 9.41 30.17 -12.78
CA THR A 83 9.16 31.60 -12.72
C THR A 83 7.68 31.94 -12.81
N ARG A 84 6.85 31.00 -13.30
CA ARG A 84 5.40 31.16 -13.37
C ARG A 84 4.72 31.08 -12.00
N PRO A 85 3.62 31.79 -11.78
CA PRO A 85 2.84 31.66 -10.56
C PRO A 85 2.28 30.25 -10.41
N GLN A 86 2.36 29.72 -9.20
CA GLN A 86 1.85 28.41 -8.87
C GLN A 86 0.31 28.38 -8.93
N GLN A 87 -0.27 27.35 -9.53
CA GLN A 87 -1.70 27.18 -9.60
C GLN A 87 -2.26 26.44 -8.35
N PRO A 88 -3.55 26.62 -8.04
CA PRO A 88 -4.13 26.09 -6.80
C PRO A 88 -4.09 24.58 -6.64
N LEU A 89 -4.00 23.81 -7.72
CA LEU A 89 -3.92 22.34 -7.67
C LEU A 89 -2.49 21.81 -7.56
N GLU A 90 -1.48 22.64 -7.71
CA GLU A 90 -0.08 22.25 -7.55
C GLU A 90 0.36 22.14 -6.08
N ILE A 91 -0.48 22.59 -5.14
CA ILE A 91 -0.23 22.45 -3.70
C ILE A 91 -0.39 20.99 -3.25
N PHE A 92 -1.26 20.26 -3.93
CA PHE A 92 -1.59 18.86 -3.59
C PHE A 92 -0.73 17.88 -4.39
N PRO A 93 -0.32 16.74 -3.81
CA PRO A 93 0.26 15.66 -4.59
C PRO A 93 -0.78 15.09 -5.56
N LEU A 94 -0.34 14.57 -6.70
CA LEU A 94 -1.24 14.08 -7.75
C LEU A 94 -2.13 12.91 -7.26
N GLU A 95 -1.62 12.12 -6.31
CA GLU A 95 -2.29 10.99 -5.69
C GLU A 95 -3.52 11.37 -4.86
N ASP A 96 -3.54 12.59 -4.33
CA ASP A 96 -4.65 13.11 -3.53
C ASP A 96 -5.74 13.75 -4.39
N LEU A 97 -5.46 13.93 -5.68
CA LEU A 97 -6.38 14.55 -6.63
C LEU A 97 -7.17 13.46 -7.37
N LYS A 98 -8.49 13.52 -7.29
CA LYS A 98 -9.37 12.54 -7.93
C LYS A 98 -10.21 13.20 -9.03
N VAL A 99 -10.24 12.58 -10.19
CA VAL A 99 -11.18 12.99 -11.26
C VAL A 99 -12.58 12.53 -10.87
N VAL A 100 -13.51 13.45 -10.71
CA VAL A 100 -14.90 13.13 -10.35
C VAL A 100 -15.78 13.02 -11.57
N GLY A 101 -15.40 13.73 -12.63
CA GLY A 101 -16.14 13.71 -13.89
C GLY A 101 -15.51 14.59 -14.95
N VAL A 102 -16.00 14.46 -16.17
CA VAL A 102 -15.62 15.28 -17.31
C VAL A 102 -16.87 15.93 -17.89
N ILE A 103 -16.81 17.22 -18.15
CA ILE A 103 -17.88 18.00 -18.73
C ILE A 103 -17.47 18.40 -20.15
N MET A 104 -18.24 17.98 -21.12
CA MET A 104 -18.05 18.36 -22.53
C MET A 104 -18.92 19.59 -22.83
N ALA A 105 -18.37 20.79 -22.67
CA ALA A 105 -19.06 22.03 -22.97
C ALA A 105 -18.62 22.56 -24.34
N GLY A 106 -19.39 22.25 -25.38
CA GLY A 106 -19.03 22.57 -26.75
C GLY A 106 -17.77 21.83 -27.20
N THR A 107 -16.78 22.57 -27.70
CA THR A 107 -15.50 22.02 -28.20
C THR A 107 -14.40 21.90 -27.12
N VAL A 108 -14.62 22.45 -25.95
CA VAL A 108 -13.58 22.48 -24.88
C VAL A 108 -14.00 21.57 -23.72
N PRO A 109 -13.30 20.47 -23.50
CA PRO A 109 -13.56 19.61 -22.36
C PRO A 109 -12.99 20.22 -21.05
N TYR A 110 -13.72 20.01 -19.95
CA TYR A 110 -13.32 20.36 -18.60
C TYR A 110 -13.34 19.12 -17.73
N ALA A 111 -12.30 18.90 -16.94
CA ALA A 111 -12.36 17.90 -15.92
C ALA A 111 -12.68 18.53 -14.55
N LEU A 112 -13.45 17.81 -13.75
CA LEU A 112 -13.76 18.18 -12.37
C LEU A 112 -12.87 17.37 -11.44
N ILE A 113 -12.02 18.07 -10.71
CA ILE A 113 -11.02 17.47 -9.79
C ILE A 113 -11.48 17.68 -8.36
N GLN A 114 -11.66 16.59 -7.64
CA GLN A 114 -11.88 16.59 -6.20
C GLN A 114 -10.53 16.74 -5.51
N THR A 115 -10.42 17.74 -4.65
CA THR A 115 -9.28 17.99 -3.77
C THR A 115 -9.57 17.45 -2.37
N PRO A 116 -8.55 17.22 -1.54
CA PRO A 116 -8.76 16.83 -0.14
C PRO A 116 -9.63 17.84 0.63
N PRO A 117 -10.48 17.37 1.55
CA PRO A 117 -11.28 18.25 2.40
C PRO A 117 -10.40 19.20 3.20
N PRO A 118 -10.85 20.41 3.52
CA PRO A 118 -12.21 20.97 3.30
C PRO A 118 -12.43 21.64 1.93
N ASN A 119 -11.53 21.45 0.98
CA ASN A 119 -11.58 22.16 -0.30
C ASN A 119 -12.69 21.65 -1.20
N LYS A 120 -13.24 22.57 -2.01
CA LYS A 120 -14.27 22.24 -2.99
C LYS A 120 -13.65 21.74 -4.30
N PRO A 121 -14.37 20.88 -5.08
CA PRO A 121 -13.92 20.47 -6.39
C PRO A 121 -13.63 21.65 -7.31
N LYS A 122 -12.62 21.51 -8.17
CA LYS A 122 -12.19 22.54 -9.12
C LYS A 122 -12.29 22.05 -10.55
N HIS A 123 -12.69 22.95 -11.45
CA HIS A 123 -12.66 22.71 -12.88
C HIS A 123 -11.25 22.97 -13.42
N VAL A 124 -10.80 22.09 -14.28
CA VAL A 124 -9.52 22.21 -14.97
C VAL A 124 -9.65 22.02 -16.47
N ARG A 125 -8.70 22.60 -17.20
CA ARG A 125 -8.61 22.55 -18.67
C ARG A 125 -7.27 21.99 -19.11
N VAL A 126 -7.20 21.61 -20.38
CA VAL A 126 -5.92 21.30 -21.03
C VAL A 126 -5.01 22.51 -20.95
N GLY A 127 -3.74 22.30 -20.59
CA GLY A 127 -2.71 23.34 -20.42
C GLY A 127 -2.58 23.85 -18.99
N GLU A 128 -3.52 23.60 -18.08
CA GLU A 128 -3.40 23.94 -16.67
C GLU A 128 -2.50 22.95 -15.94
N TYR A 129 -2.04 23.35 -14.75
CA TYR A 129 -1.11 22.59 -13.94
C TYR A 129 -1.76 22.03 -12.67
N MET A 130 -1.38 20.81 -12.32
CA MET A 130 -1.81 20.11 -11.11
C MET A 130 -0.73 19.16 -10.60
N GLY A 131 -0.72 18.90 -9.30
CA GLY A 131 0.31 18.04 -8.69
C GLY A 131 1.61 18.79 -8.39
N ARG A 132 2.33 18.32 -7.37
CA ARG A 132 3.58 18.96 -6.92
C ARG A 132 4.74 18.81 -7.91
N SER A 133 4.65 17.87 -8.82
CA SER A 133 5.69 17.53 -9.80
C SER A 133 5.53 18.27 -11.13
N PHE A 134 5.03 19.50 -11.09
CA PHE A 134 4.82 20.35 -12.27
C PHE A 134 3.94 19.69 -13.35
N GLY A 135 2.95 18.89 -12.92
CA GLY A 135 2.08 18.14 -13.82
C GLY A 135 1.23 19.04 -14.70
N LYS A 136 1.47 19.02 -16.00
CA LYS A 136 0.68 19.76 -16.99
C LYS A 136 -0.36 18.88 -17.62
N ILE A 137 -1.61 19.32 -17.63
CA ILE A 137 -2.72 18.58 -18.27
C ILE A 137 -2.52 18.65 -19.80
N THR A 138 -2.27 17.51 -20.43
CA THR A 138 -2.04 17.39 -21.87
C THR A 138 -3.30 17.02 -22.64
N ALA A 139 -4.17 16.20 -22.05
CA ALA A 139 -5.42 15.79 -22.70
C ALA A 139 -6.53 15.56 -21.68
N ILE A 140 -7.77 15.80 -22.08
CA ILE A 140 -8.97 15.45 -21.32
C ILE A 140 -9.86 14.64 -22.23
N SER A 141 -10.20 13.41 -21.81
CA SER A 141 -11.09 12.48 -22.51
C SER A 141 -12.35 12.23 -21.69
N ARG A 142 -13.32 11.48 -22.23
CA ARG A 142 -14.53 11.08 -21.48
C ARG A 142 -14.22 10.20 -20.28
N ASP A 143 -13.14 9.43 -20.34
CA ASP A 143 -12.77 8.43 -19.34
C ASP A 143 -11.82 8.98 -18.27
N GLY A 144 -11.26 10.18 -18.51
CA GLY A 144 -10.31 10.80 -17.58
C GLY A 144 -9.45 11.89 -18.21
N LEU A 145 -8.33 12.17 -17.59
CA LEU A 145 -7.36 13.14 -18.08
C LEU A 145 -5.93 12.60 -18.03
N THR A 146 -5.09 13.09 -18.92
CA THR A 146 -3.67 12.78 -18.95
C THR A 146 -2.88 13.98 -18.44
N VAL A 147 -1.98 13.73 -17.51
CA VAL A 147 -1.06 14.71 -16.92
C VAL A 147 0.35 14.30 -17.26
N ARG A 148 1.15 15.26 -17.71
CA ARG A 148 2.58 15.10 -17.90
C ARG A 148 3.31 15.74 -16.75
N GLU A 149 3.91 14.93 -15.89
CA GLU A 149 4.72 15.35 -14.75
C GLU A 149 6.18 15.48 -15.15
N THR A 150 6.87 16.44 -14.56
CA THR A 150 8.31 16.60 -14.73
C THR A 150 8.99 16.27 -13.41
N ILE A 151 9.70 15.15 -13.37
CA ILE A 151 10.36 14.62 -12.17
C ILE A 151 11.87 14.52 -12.41
N LYS A 152 12.64 14.42 -11.33
CA LYS A 152 14.07 14.11 -11.44
C LYS A 152 14.26 12.60 -11.40
N ASP A 153 15.06 12.09 -12.33
CA ASP A 153 15.50 10.70 -12.31
C ASP A 153 16.60 10.47 -11.24
N ALA A 154 17.06 9.22 -11.13
CA ALA A 154 18.11 8.83 -10.20
C ALA A 154 19.47 9.55 -10.45
N ASN A 155 19.68 10.08 -11.65
CA ASN A 155 20.87 10.81 -12.06
C ASN A 155 20.73 12.32 -11.84
N GLY A 156 19.55 12.78 -11.42
CA GLY A 156 19.24 14.19 -11.21
C GLY A 156 18.80 14.92 -12.48
N ALA A 157 18.66 14.25 -13.61
CA ALA A 157 18.15 14.81 -14.85
C ALA A 157 16.62 14.94 -14.80
N TRP A 158 16.08 15.97 -15.46
CA TRP A 158 14.65 16.17 -15.57
C TRP A 158 14.07 15.26 -16.65
N VAL A 159 13.10 14.44 -16.26
CA VAL A 159 12.38 13.54 -17.18
C VAL A 159 10.89 13.81 -17.12
N GLU A 160 10.22 13.70 -18.27
CA GLU A 160 8.78 13.81 -18.37
C GLU A 160 8.15 12.41 -18.23
N GLN A 161 7.13 12.31 -17.40
CA GLN A 161 6.35 11.09 -17.22
C GLN A 161 4.87 11.40 -17.42
N GLU A 162 4.19 10.61 -18.25
CA GLU A 162 2.75 10.71 -18.42
C GLU A 162 2.01 9.82 -17.43
N ARG A 163 0.99 10.39 -16.80
CA ARG A 163 0.06 9.69 -15.90
C ARG A 163 -1.38 9.97 -16.31
N THR A 164 -2.16 8.92 -16.37
CA THR A 164 -3.59 9.02 -16.66
C THR A 164 -4.40 8.87 -15.38
N LEU A 165 -5.24 9.86 -15.10
CA LEU A 165 -6.22 9.83 -14.02
C LEU A 165 -7.59 9.51 -14.62
N MET A 166 -8.14 8.36 -14.26
CA MET A 166 -9.45 7.92 -14.78
C MET A 166 -10.59 8.42 -13.90
N VAL A 167 -11.72 8.69 -14.51
CA VAL A 167 -12.99 8.91 -13.81
C VAL A 167 -13.40 7.57 -13.17
N PRO A 168 -13.67 7.51 -11.86
CA PRO A 168 -14.22 6.32 -11.25
C PRO A 168 -15.53 5.98 -11.98
N GLN A 169 -15.59 4.83 -12.62
CA GLN A 169 -16.83 4.33 -13.19
C GLN A 169 -17.75 4.00 -12.02
N GLY A 170 -18.56 4.98 -11.62
CA GLY A 170 -19.61 4.76 -10.64
C GLY A 170 -20.54 3.71 -11.21
N GLY A 171 -20.60 2.55 -10.58
CA GLY A 171 -21.63 1.59 -10.86
C GLY A 171 -22.97 2.27 -10.68
N GLY A 172 -23.63 2.55 -11.79
CA GLY A 172 -25.01 3.03 -11.79
C GLY A 172 -25.85 2.00 -11.03
N ARG A 173 -26.41 2.42 -9.93
CA ARG A 173 -27.56 1.78 -9.30
C ARG A 173 -28.76 2.65 -9.57
#